data_8350fcd23c7b52872531f4179cf2e6ee
#
_entry.id   8350fcd23c7b52872531f4179cf2e6ee
#
_cell.length_a   1.000
_cell.length_b   1.000
_cell.length_c   1.000
_cell.angle_alpha   90.00
_cell.angle_beta   90.00
_cell.angle_gamma   90.00
#
_symmetry.space_group_name_H-M   'P 1'
#
loop_
_entity.id
_entity.type
_entity.pdbx_description
1 polymer ?
#
loop_
_entity_poly.entity_id
_entity_poly.type
_entity_poly.pdbx_seq_one_letter_code
_entity_poly.pdbx_strand_id
1 'polypeptide(L)'
;MNDYIEKLSKELKDYIRRYNHQSFVAQCCYLCNAHWRTQSNIIELHSPVRQLMYLISLYHSTAFEGNERFEGYGDEYENIVRVLNAIEDCYVSTPENLITTAYTEESLKRLFISNSTFLNYYLNASLSYFEQDVERIRQTFKHFESYIRDETGLEIQDFIDFFFLITNMEIEIYNQYFNHKYSPEEHTLIIKMRDNPTSLTNDELLQISYLTENGVLRLGIPINELKERMPSEKVDKLLVIFMMIRNENENYLYYTDTCDYLSKPLLMMDPDHISLLYSKQLITAIYDYLFELCKEADKNGRKVLMRRENYLEDKTYEVFYDFFGKEAKFYRNYQVNGSEKDLLILKGKYAYIIECKANKHRIPFRDPIKAYDRINDDFKKSIAKGYQQAKEIEDLFNGDEPFDIKNERGKILETIYPAKFMEVFTIVVTQERFGQIQCDLSYLLEIDENDNFPWAVFIDDLETFLITLKRKSNHLFEFPIFLLEREKLHGRMFCSDELELCAYFLFDRDNFLKYCNSEDLFVSSPDVHQFFDLLYHVGFGFKNELNISDKLKRYSPEALAVINKNKLLKPESFK
;
A
#
# COMPACT_ATOMS: atom_id res chain seq x y z
N MET A 1 27.38 5.11 11.82
CA MET A 1 26.13 4.48 11.39
C MET A 1 26.35 3.55 10.18
N ASN A 2 26.82 4.04 9.03
CA ASN A 2 27.03 3.18 7.84
C ASN A 2 27.91 1.96 8.09
N ASP A 3 29.05 2.10 8.78
CA ASP A 3 29.95 0.98 9.09
C ASP A 3 29.31 -0.07 9.99
N TYR A 4 28.41 0.35 10.89
CA TYR A 4 27.71 -0.58 11.77
C TYR A 4 26.63 -1.36 11.02
N ILE A 5 25.83 -0.69 10.18
CA ILE A 5 24.85 -1.35 9.32
C ILE A 5 25.55 -2.33 8.38
N GLU A 6 26.64 -1.91 7.75
CA GLU A 6 27.40 -2.76 6.85
C GLU A 6 27.91 -4.03 7.55
N LYS A 7 28.40 -3.88 8.79
CA LYS A 7 28.83 -5.01 9.62
C LYS A 7 27.67 -5.98 9.89
N LEU A 8 26.51 -5.47 10.34
CA LEU A 8 25.34 -6.29 10.62
C LEU A 8 24.82 -7.01 9.37
N SER A 9 24.77 -6.31 8.24
CA SER A 9 24.33 -6.89 6.97
C SER A 9 25.27 -7.97 6.47
N LYS A 10 26.58 -7.79 6.61
CA LYS A 10 27.58 -8.83 6.29
C LYS A 10 27.46 -10.04 7.22
N GLU A 11 27.32 -9.79 8.51
CA GLU A 11 27.09 -10.86 9.51
C GLU A 11 25.85 -11.68 9.15
N LEU A 12 24.73 -11.00 8.84
CA LEU A 12 23.50 -11.67 8.42
C LEU A 12 23.69 -12.46 7.13
N LYS A 13 24.34 -11.86 6.11
CA LYS A 13 24.59 -12.50 4.82
C LYS A 13 25.45 -13.76 4.96
N ASP A 14 26.50 -13.70 5.77
CA ASP A 14 27.36 -14.84 6.07
C ASP A 14 26.62 -15.92 6.89
N TYR A 15 25.70 -15.51 7.74
CA TYR A 15 24.92 -16.43 8.56
C TYR A 15 23.89 -17.21 7.73
N ILE A 16 23.13 -16.53 6.84
CA ILE A 16 22.02 -17.16 6.09
C ILE A 16 22.48 -18.02 4.92
N ARG A 17 23.67 -17.79 4.35
CA ARG A 17 24.18 -18.57 3.20
C ARG A 17 24.39 -20.07 3.49
N ARG A 18 24.41 -20.49 4.76
CA ARG A 18 24.56 -21.89 5.17
C ARG A 18 23.31 -22.73 4.94
N TYR A 19 22.15 -22.10 4.82
CA TYR A 19 20.89 -22.79 4.68
C TYR A 19 20.64 -23.26 3.25
N ASN A 20 19.99 -24.41 3.11
CA ASN A 20 19.54 -24.88 1.80
C ASN A 20 18.39 -24.01 1.28
N HIS A 21 18.35 -23.87 -0.04
CA HIS A 21 17.43 -22.97 -0.73
C HIS A 21 15.96 -23.27 -0.42
N GLN A 22 15.57 -24.53 -0.56
CA GLN A 22 14.18 -24.94 -0.44
C GLN A 22 13.59 -24.63 0.95
N SER A 23 14.28 -25.04 2.03
CA SER A 23 13.79 -24.78 3.39
C SER A 23 13.77 -23.29 3.72
N PHE A 24 14.80 -22.55 3.28
CA PHE A 24 14.90 -21.13 3.58
C PHE A 24 13.78 -20.32 2.93
N VAL A 25 13.56 -20.51 1.63
CA VAL A 25 12.49 -19.83 0.89
C VAL A 25 11.14 -20.23 1.44
N ALA A 26 10.88 -21.54 1.63
CA ALA A 26 9.61 -22.04 2.14
C ALA A 26 9.27 -21.46 3.52
N GLN A 27 10.23 -21.42 4.44
CA GLN A 27 10.00 -20.85 5.79
C GLN A 27 9.78 -19.35 5.76
N CYS A 28 10.54 -18.58 4.97
CA CYS A 28 10.31 -17.14 4.84
C CYS A 28 8.89 -16.86 4.28
N CYS A 29 8.46 -17.60 3.26
CA CYS A 29 7.10 -17.46 2.71
C CYS A 29 6.04 -17.83 3.76
N TYR A 30 6.23 -18.94 4.48
CA TYR A 30 5.32 -19.35 5.55
C TYR A 30 5.20 -18.30 6.65
N LEU A 31 6.32 -17.78 7.16
CA LEU A 31 6.35 -16.76 8.20
C LEU A 31 5.62 -15.48 7.77
N CYS A 32 5.85 -15.03 6.53
CA CYS A 32 5.18 -13.86 6.00
C CYS A 32 3.67 -14.07 5.90
N ASN A 33 3.24 -15.21 5.35
CA ASN A 33 1.82 -15.54 5.20
C ASN A 33 1.13 -15.80 6.54
N ALA A 34 1.80 -16.45 7.49
CA ALA A 34 1.27 -16.64 8.85
C ALA A 34 1.01 -15.31 9.54
N HIS A 35 1.92 -14.34 9.41
CA HIS A 35 1.73 -13.00 9.95
C HIS A 35 0.45 -12.34 9.41
N TRP A 36 0.24 -12.37 8.10
CA TRP A 36 -0.94 -11.78 7.47
C TRP A 36 -2.26 -12.45 7.85
N ARG A 37 -2.27 -13.79 7.97
CA ARG A 37 -3.50 -14.55 8.18
C ARG A 37 -3.95 -14.61 9.63
N THR A 38 -3.02 -14.64 10.55
CA THR A 38 -3.34 -14.85 11.98
C THR A 38 -3.36 -13.56 12.77
N GLN A 39 -2.85 -12.46 12.20
CA GLN A 39 -2.62 -11.18 12.90
C GLN A 39 -1.89 -11.37 14.26
N SER A 40 -1.24 -12.52 14.42
CA SER A 40 -0.50 -12.81 15.63
C SER A 40 0.94 -12.31 15.46
N ASN A 41 1.52 -11.78 16.54
CA ASN A 41 2.94 -11.48 16.64
C ASN A 41 3.79 -12.77 16.67
N ILE A 42 3.52 -13.71 15.75
CA ILE A 42 4.29 -14.96 15.62
C ILE A 42 5.74 -14.62 15.29
N ILE A 43 5.94 -13.47 14.66
CA ILE A 43 7.24 -13.00 14.22
C ILE A 43 7.54 -11.72 15.01
N GLU A 44 8.57 -11.74 15.84
CA GLU A 44 9.06 -10.57 16.58
C GLU A 44 9.85 -9.59 15.71
N LEU A 45 9.49 -9.48 14.44
CA LEU A 45 10.05 -8.52 13.49
C LEU A 45 9.30 -7.19 13.57
N HIS A 46 10.01 -6.07 13.49
CA HIS A 46 9.42 -4.73 13.51
C HIS A 46 8.56 -4.47 12.27
N SER A 47 9.04 -4.91 11.10
CA SER A 47 8.36 -4.77 9.81
C SER A 47 8.43 -6.09 9.01
N PRO A 48 7.64 -7.11 9.40
CA PRO A 48 7.83 -8.49 8.94
C PRO A 48 7.93 -8.64 7.43
N VAL A 49 7.01 -8.02 6.68
CA VAL A 49 6.97 -8.16 5.21
C VAL A 49 8.25 -7.62 4.57
N ARG A 50 8.66 -6.41 4.93
CA ARG A 50 9.84 -5.77 4.36
C ARG A 50 11.14 -6.40 4.82
N GLN A 51 11.22 -6.77 6.09
CA GLN A 51 12.40 -7.46 6.62
C GLN A 51 12.57 -8.82 5.96
N LEU A 52 11.49 -9.57 5.71
CA LEU A 52 11.56 -10.84 4.97
C LEU A 52 11.87 -10.64 3.49
N MET A 53 11.37 -9.58 2.84
CA MET A 53 11.76 -9.22 1.47
C MET A 53 13.26 -8.92 1.38
N TYR A 54 13.78 -8.15 2.33
CA TYR A 54 15.22 -7.88 2.41
C TYR A 54 16.01 -9.15 2.66
N LEU A 55 15.58 -9.98 3.61
CA LEU A 55 16.23 -11.24 3.95
C LEU A 55 16.33 -12.19 2.74
N ILE A 56 15.24 -12.34 2.00
CA ILE A 56 15.21 -13.16 0.77
C ILE A 56 16.13 -12.57 -0.31
N SER A 57 16.11 -11.26 -0.50
CA SER A 57 16.98 -10.60 -1.47
C SER A 57 18.45 -10.73 -1.09
N LEU A 58 18.76 -10.60 0.20
CA LEU A 58 20.10 -10.81 0.73
C LEU A 58 20.55 -12.27 0.51
N TYR A 59 19.68 -13.24 0.77
CA TYR A 59 19.95 -14.66 0.52
C TYR A 59 20.22 -14.96 -0.96
N HIS A 60 19.36 -14.45 -1.86
CA HIS A 60 19.54 -14.65 -3.31
C HIS A 60 20.79 -13.95 -3.87
N SER A 61 21.32 -12.95 -3.16
CA SER A 61 22.58 -12.29 -3.53
C SER A 61 23.85 -13.05 -3.10
N THR A 62 23.72 -14.20 -2.42
CA THR A 62 24.86 -15.03 -2.02
C THR A 62 25.27 -16.01 -3.13
N ALA A 63 26.60 -16.22 -3.30
CA ALA A 63 27.15 -17.17 -4.26
C ALA A 63 26.92 -18.63 -3.87
N PHE A 64 26.94 -18.90 -2.59
CA PHE A 64 26.97 -20.25 -2.03
C PHE A 64 25.58 -20.67 -1.52
N GLU A 65 25.21 -21.91 -1.81
CA GLU A 65 24.07 -22.59 -1.23
C GLU A 65 24.53 -23.62 -0.21
N GLY A 66 24.17 -23.40 1.05
CA GLY A 66 24.47 -24.35 2.12
C GLY A 66 23.50 -25.54 2.10
N ASN A 67 23.78 -26.51 2.96
CA ASN A 67 22.99 -27.74 3.09
C ASN A 67 22.21 -27.80 4.41
N GLU A 68 22.37 -26.81 5.30
CA GLU A 68 21.65 -26.77 6.57
C GLU A 68 20.19 -26.44 6.33
N ARG A 69 19.32 -27.05 7.12
CA ARG A 69 17.90 -26.78 7.06
C ARG A 69 17.55 -25.56 7.90
N PHE A 70 16.73 -24.68 7.38
CA PHE A 70 16.18 -23.55 8.11
C PHE A 70 14.80 -23.91 8.67
N GLU A 71 14.64 -23.86 10.00
CA GLU A 71 13.42 -24.26 10.69
C GLU A 71 12.46 -23.10 10.95
N GLY A 72 12.93 -21.86 10.91
CA GLY A 72 12.11 -20.67 11.16
C GLY A 72 11.69 -20.49 12.64
N TYR A 73 12.35 -21.14 13.56
CA TYR A 73 12.16 -21.03 15.01
C TYR A 73 13.48 -21.35 15.78
N GLY A 74 13.46 -21.14 17.11
CA GLY A 74 14.60 -21.39 17.99
C GLY A 74 15.71 -20.34 17.89
N ASP A 75 16.84 -20.60 18.54
CA ASP A 75 17.96 -19.67 18.72
C ASP A 75 18.47 -19.09 17.39
N GLU A 76 18.45 -19.88 16.34
CA GLU A 76 18.92 -19.46 15.01
C GLU A 76 17.99 -18.42 14.39
N TYR A 77 16.70 -18.65 14.47
CA TYR A 77 15.70 -17.69 14.03
C TYR A 77 15.72 -16.41 14.86
N GLU A 78 15.81 -16.53 16.18
CA GLU A 78 15.91 -15.39 17.10
C GLU A 78 17.14 -14.52 16.80
N ASN A 79 18.26 -15.12 16.41
CA ASN A 79 19.44 -14.38 15.98
C ASN A 79 19.19 -13.60 14.67
N ILE A 80 18.51 -14.20 13.70
CA ILE A 80 18.14 -13.51 12.45
C ILE A 80 17.21 -12.33 12.76
N VAL A 81 16.17 -12.54 13.59
CA VAL A 81 15.23 -11.48 14.02
C VAL A 81 15.98 -10.35 14.71
N ARG A 82 16.85 -10.68 15.68
CA ARG A 82 17.67 -9.68 16.39
C ARG A 82 18.51 -8.81 15.45
N VAL A 83 19.15 -9.43 14.45
CA VAL A 83 19.99 -8.69 13.50
C VAL A 83 19.15 -7.86 12.55
N LEU A 84 18.01 -8.38 12.05
CA LEU A 84 17.09 -7.66 11.20
C LEU A 84 16.52 -6.42 11.91
N ASN A 85 16.08 -6.57 13.17
CA ASN A 85 15.58 -5.47 13.96
C ASN A 85 16.67 -4.43 14.24
N ALA A 86 17.89 -4.87 14.59
CA ALA A 86 19.02 -3.97 14.79
C ALA A 86 19.43 -3.19 13.51
N ILE A 87 19.25 -3.78 12.32
CA ILE A 87 19.45 -3.09 11.04
C ILE A 87 18.37 -2.02 10.85
N GLU A 88 17.10 -2.37 11.09
CA GLU A 88 15.98 -1.45 10.93
C GLU A 88 16.08 -0.26 11.92
N ASP A 89 16.43 -0.52 13.18
CA ASP A 89 16.64 0.50 14.21
C ASP A 89 17.70 1.55 13.84
N CYS A 90 18.63 1.19 12.95
CA CYS A 90 19.59 2.16 12.42
C CYS A 90 18.96 3.19 11.47
N TYR A 91 17.83 2.88 10.88
CA TYR A 91 17.13 3.77 9.93
C TYR A 91 15.97 4.53 10.58
N VAL A 92 15.40 3.97 11.64
CA VAL A 92 14.27 4.53 12.37
C VAL A 92 14.76 5.02 13.72
N SER A 93 14.61 6.31 13.99
CA SER A 93 14.98 6.85 15.31
C SER A 93 13.93 6.43 16.34
N THR A 94 14.35 5.64 17.33
CA THR A 94 13.49 5.32 18.47
C THR A 94 13.36 6.54 19.38
N PRO A 95 12.25 6.69 20.14
CA PRO A 95 12.09 7.75 21.12
C PRO A 95 13.26 7.84 22.12
N GLU A 96 13.88 6.72 22.47
CA GLU A 96 15.02 6.62 23.39
C GLU A 96 16.28 7.25 22.79
N ASN A 97 16.52 7.07 21.50
CA ASN A 97 17.64 7.68 20.78
C ASN A 97 17.45 9.19 20.61
N LEU A 98 16.21 9.68 20.53
CA LEU A 98 15.89 11.10 20.45
C LEU A 98 16.15 11.83 21.76
N ILE A 99 15.96 11.19 22.91
CA ILE A 99 16.15 11.78 24.24
C ILE A 99 17.63 11.98 24.57
N THR A 100 18.52 11.15 24.04
CA THR A 100 19.96 11.15 24.40
C THR A 100 20.79 12.14 23.59
N THR A 101 20.27 12.72 22.51
CA THR A 101 21.01 13.63 21.63
C THR A 101 20.40 15.03 21.71
N ALA A 102 21.25 16.07 21.88
CA ALA A 102 20.81 17.46 21.87
C ALA A 102 20.48 17.89 20.43
N TYR A 103 19.23 17.72 20.01
CA TYR A 103 18.73 18.18 18.72
C TYR A 103 18.21 19.62 18.84
N THR A 104 18.37 20.40 17.77
CA THR A 104 17.60 21.63 17.58
C THR A 104 16.21 21.26 17.06
N GLU A 105 15.21 22.12 17.25
CA GLU A 105 13.85 21.92 16.73
C GLU A 105 13.85 21.60 15.23
N GLU A 106 14.62 22.35 14.45
CA GLU A 106 14.77 22.12 13.00
C GLU A 106 15.40 20.76 12.68
N SER A 107 16.41 20.33 13.44
CA SER A 107 17.04 19.04 13.21
C SER A 107 16.13 17.86 13.58
N LEU A 108 15.29 18.03 14.61
CA LEU A 108 14.25 17.05 14.96
C LEU A 108 13.19 16.96 13.88
N LYS A 109 12.71 18.09 13.37
CA LYS A 109 11.75 18.15 12.27
C LYS A 109 12.28 17.44 11.02
N ARG A 110 13.51 17.69 10.62
CA ARG A 110 14.16 17.05 9.48
C ARG A 110 14.30 15.54 9.68
N LEU A 111 14.72 15.13 10.86
CA LEU A 111 14.86 13.71 11.20
C LEU A 111 13.51 13.00 11.16
N PHE A 112 12.48 13.62 11.73
CA PHE A 112 11.12 13.11 11.74
C PHE A 112 10.57 12.92 10.31
N ILE A 113 10.73 13.91 9.44
CA ILE A 113 10.31 13.83 8.04
C ILE A 113 11.06 12.71 7.31
N SER A 114 12.36 12.60 7.51
CA SER A 114 13.18 11.55 6.89
C SER A 114 12.76 10.16 7.35
N ASN A 115 12.49 9.98 8.64
CA ASN A 115 12.05 8.70 9.21
C ASN A 115 10.66 8.31 8.73
N SER A 116 9.68 9.22 8.76
CA SER A 116 8.33 8.93 8.30
C SER A 116 8.30 8.54 6.83
N THR A 117 9.13 9.15 6.01
CA THR A 117 9.24 8.80 4.59
C THR A 117 10.00 7.49 4.40
N PHE A 118 11.01 7.20 5.21
CA PHE A 118 11.67 5.91 5.21
C PHE A 118 10.67 4.79 5.50
N LEU A 119 9.86 4.93 6.54
CA LEU A 119 8.81 3.99 6.90
C LEU A 119 7.81 3.81 5.74
N ASN A 120 7.32 4.89 5.17
CA ASN A 120 6.36 4.85 4.07
C ASN A 120 6.95 4.22 2.79
N TYR A 121 8.20 4.50 2.47
CA TYR A 121 8.83 4.04 1.24
C TYR A 121 9.38 2.61 1.32
N TYR A 122 10.07 2.28 2.41
CA TYR A 122 10.80 1.01 2.52
C TYR A 122 10.05 -0.07 3.31
N LEU A 123 9.17 0.31 4.24
CA LEU A 123 8.54 -0.64 5.14
C LEU A 123 7.08 -0.94 4.77
N ASN A 124 6.36 -0.02 4.15
CA ASN A 124 4.97 -0.26 3.79
C ASN A 124 4.86 -1.04 2.47
N ALA A 125 4.05 -2.10 2.51
CA ALA A 125 3.52 -2.72 1.30
C ALA A 125 2.38 -1.85 0.70
N SER A 126 1.97 -2.12 -0.54
CA SER A 126 0.79 -1.47 -1.13
C SER A 126 -0.44 -1.76 -0.28
N LEU A 127 -1.16 -0.70 0.11
CA LEU A 127 -2.38 -0.77 0.91
C LEU A 127 -3.67 -0.67 0.07
N SER A 128 -3.57 -0.48 -1.25
CA SER A 128 -4.72 -0.42 -2.16
C SER A 128 -5.46 -1.75 -2.25
N TYR A 129 -6.74 -1.75 -2.59
CA TYR A 129 -7.47 -2.98 -2.88
C TYR A 129 -7.15 -3.49 -4.29
N PHE A 130 -7.31 -4.77 -4.53
CA PHE A 130 -6.97 -5.41 -5.81
C PHE A 130 -7.72 -4.78 -6.99
N GLU A 131 -8.98 -4.43 -6.79
CA GLU A 131 -9.79 -3.76 -7.80
C GLU A 131 -9.20 -2.42 -8.23
N GLN A 132 -8.65 -1.66 -7.28
CA GLN A 132 -8.00 -0.38 -7.55
C GLN A 132 -6.70 -0.58 -8.35
N ASP A 133 -5.90 -1.56 -7.97
CA ASP A 133 -4.66 -1.88 -8.69
C ASP A 133 -4.94 -2.37 -10.11
N VAL A 134 -5.91 -3.28 -10.29
CA VAL A 134 -6.31 -3.80 -11.61
C VAL A 134 -6.86 -2.70 -12.50
N GLU A 135 -7.74 -1.85 -11.97
CA GLU A 135 -8.28 -0.72 -12.71
C GLU A 135 -7.17 0.23 -13.16
N ARG A 136 -6.23 0.55 -12.27
CA ARG A 136 -5.06 1.38 -12.56
C ARG A 136 -4.24 0.80 -13.70
N ILE A 137 -3.94 -0.50 -13.68
CA ILE A 137 -3.23 -1.19 -14.76
C ILE A 137 -4.00 -1.07 -16.08
N ARG A 138 -5.26 -1.44 -16.10
CA ARG A 138 -6.08 -1.41 -17.32
C ARG A 138 -6.16 -0.01 -17.90
N GLN A 139 -6.49 0.99 -17.10
CA GLN A 139 -6.71 2.35 -17.60
C GLN A 139 -5.42 3.05 -18.04
N THR A 140 -4.33 2.85 -17.31
CA THR A 140 -3.04 3.44 -17.65
C THR A 140 -2.49 2.85 -18.96
N PHE A 141 -2.59 1.53 -19.15
CA PHE A 141 -1.89 0.85 -20.23
C PHE A 141 -2.75 0.48 -21.44
N LYS A 142 -4.09 0.63 -21.40
CA LYS A 142 -5.01 0.26 -22.52
C LYS A 142 -4.60 0.80 -23.89
N HIS A 143 -3.92 1.94 -23.95
CA HIS A 143 -3.46 2.55 -25.19
C HIS A 143 -2.12 1.99 -25.68
N PHE A 144 -1.48 1.13 -24.92
CA PHE A 144 -0.21 0.46 -25.23
C PHE A 144 -0.40 -1.03 -25.56
N GLU A 145 -1.64 -1.53 -25.64
CA GLU A 145 -1.96 -2.96 -25.79
C GLU A 145 -1.21 -3.60 -26.98
N SER A 146 -1.17 -2.94 -28.14
CA SER A 146 -0.44 -3.45 -29.30
C SER A 146 1.07 -3.50 -29.05
N TYR A 147 1.61 -2.44 -28.45
CA TYR A 147 3.05 -2.37 -28.15
C TYR A 147 3.45 -3.45 -27.14
N ILE A 148 2.69 -3.62 -26.07
CA ILE A 148 2.92 -4.66 -25.06
C ILE A 148 2.91 -6.04 -25.70
N ARG A 149 1.92 -6.31 -26.58
CA ARG A 149 1.81 -7.58 -27.30
C ARG A 149 3.00 -7.82 -28.24
N ASP A 150 3.42 -6.81 -28.97
CA ASP A 150 4.53 -6.93 -29.91
C ASP A 150 5.86 -7.20 -29.18
N GLU A 151 6.08 -6.59 -28.02
CA GLU A 151 7.32 -6.75 -27.26
C GLU A 151 7.34 -8.02 -26.39
N THR A 152 6.21 -8.43 -25.83
CA THR A 152 6.15 -9.53 -24.86
C THR A 152 5.46 -10.79 -25.39
N GLY A 153 4.62 -10.64 -26.41
CA GLY A 153 3.68 -11.67 -26.85
C GLY A 153 2.55 -11.92 -25.86
N LEU A 154 2.27 -10.97 -24.95
CA LEU A 154 1.23 -11.03 -23.92
C LEU A 154 0.32 -9.81 -24.03
N GLU A 155 -0.94 -9.96 -23.62
CA GLU A 155 -1.91 -8.87 -23.49
C GLU A 155 -1.97 -8.40 -22.04
N ILE A 156 -2.44 -7.18 -21.79
CA ILE A 156 -2.61 -6.65 -20.41
C ILE A 156 -3.44 -7.61 -19.57
N GLN A 157 -4.47 -8.21 -20.17
CA GLN A 157 -5.32 -9.16 -19.49
C GLN A 157 -4.56 -10.43 -19.04
N ASP A 158 -3.54 -10.88 -19.79
CA ASP A 158 -2.73 -12.04 -19.40
C ASP A 158 -1.96 -11.81 -18.10
N PHE A 159 -1.45 -10.60 -17.89
CA PHE A 159 -0.78 -10.23 -16.64
C PHE A 159 -1.77 -10.21 -15.46
N ILE A 160 -2.96 -9.69 -15.68
CA ILE A 160 -4.01 -9.63 -14.67
C ILE A 160 -4.52 -11.04 -14.34
N ASP A 161 -4.80 -11.86 -15.34
CA ASP A 161 -5.26 -13.25 -15.16
C ASP A 161 -4.20 -14.08 -14.41
N PHE A 162 -2.94 -13.88 -14.73
CA PHE A 162 -1.85 -14.55 -14.03
C PHE A 162 -1.76 -14.15 -12.56
N PHE A 163 -1.88 -12.85 -12.26
CA PHE A 163 -1.94 -12.37 -10.87
C PHE A 163 -3.07 -13.07 -10.09
N PHE A 164 -4.27 -13.14 -10.67
CA PHE A 164 -5.40 -13.79 -10.01
C PHE A 164 -5.22 -15.29 -9.88
N LEU A 165 -4.68 -15.93 -10.90
CA LEU A 165 -4.38 -17.35 -10.87
C LEU A 165 -3.43 -17.67 -9.70
N ILE A 166 -2.31 -16.96 -9.59
CA ILE A 166 -1.33 -17.11 -8.50
C ILE A 166 -2.00 -16.88 -7.14
N THR A 167 -2.71 -15.76 -6.97
CA THR A 167 -3.35 -15.39 -5.70
C THR A 167 -4.42 -16.41 -5.28
N ASN A 168 -5.23 -16.88 -6.21
CA ASN A 168 -6.27 -17.87 -5.91
C ASN A 168 -5.66 -19.22 -5.54
N MET A 169 -4.63 -19.68 -6.27
CA MET A 169 -3.94 -20.93 -5.96
C MET A 169 -3.24 -20.86 -4.60
N GLU A 170 -2.60 -19.75 -4.30
CA GLU A 170 -2.01 -19.53 -2.97
C GLU A 170 -3.08 -19.65 -1.87
N ILE A 171 -4.22 -18.98 -2.02
CA ILE A 171 -5.34 -19.05 -1.06
C ILE A 171 -5.87 -20.50 -0.95
N GLU A 172 -6.05 -21.21 -2.06
CA GLU A 172 -6.50 -22.60 -2.08
C GLU A 172 -5.53 -23.50 -1.30
N ILE A 173 -4.24 -23.40 -1.58
CA ILE A 173 -3.18 -24.20 -0.94
C ILE A 173 -3.10 -23.92 0.56
N TYR A 174 -3.07 -22.63 0.94
CA TYR A 174 -3.05 -22.26 2.36
C TYR A 174 -4.32 -22.70 3.11
N ASN A 175 -5.49 -22.58 2.48
CA ASN A 175 -6.74 -23.06 3.09
C ASN A 175 -6.74 -24.60 3.25
N GLN A 176 -6.19 -25.33 2.30
CA GLN A 176 -6.03 -26.80 2.43
C GLN A 176 -5.07 -27.14 3.57
N TYR A 177 -3.95 -26.41 3.67
CA TYR A 177 -2.96 -26.62 4.72
C TYR A 177 -3.53 -26.34 6.11
N PHE A 178 -4.15 -25.18 6.34
CA PHE A 178 -4.68 -24.80 7.66
C PHE A 178 -5.99 -25.49 8.04
N ASN A 179 -6.76 -26.00 7.06
CA ASN A 179 -7.96 -26.79 7.31
C ASN A 179 -7.68 -28.30 7.23
N HIS A 180 -6.41 -28.71 7.12
CA HIS A 180 -6.05 -30.11 7.14
C HIS A 180 -6.56 -30.76 8.42
N LYS A 181 -7.47 -31.70 8.28
CA LYS A 181 -7.93 -32.51 9.41
C LYS A 181 -6.95 -33.64 9.59
N TYR A 182 -6.14 -33.56 10.61
CA TYR A 182 -5.27 -34.64 10.99
C TYR A 182 -6.06 -35.91 11.20
N SER A 183 -5.57 -37.03 10.69
CA SER A 183 -6.12 -38.33 11.02
C SER A 183 -6.06 -38.58 12.54
N PRO A 184 -6.87 -39.49 13.11
CA PRO A 184 -6.78 -39.81 14.52
C PRO A 184 -5.38 -40.26 14.96
N GLU A 185 -4.63 -40.93 14.07
CA GLU A 185 -3.25 -41.33 14.30
C GLU A 185 -2.31 -40.12 14.34
N GLU A 186 -2.40 -39.24 13.33
CA GLU A 186 -1.62 -37.99 13.28
C GLU A 186 -1.90 -37.10 14.49
N HIS A 187 -3.18 -37.01 14.89
CA HIS A 187 -3.57 -36.24 16.09
C HIS A 187 -2.95 -36.81 17.36
N THR A 188 -2.95 -38.13 17.50
CA THR A 188 -2.33 -38.83 18.62
C THR A 188 -0.82 -38.58 18.66
N LEU A 189 -0.19 -38.59 17.49
CA LEU A 189 1.23 -38.36 17.34
C LEU A 189 1.62 -36.91 17.73
N ILE A 190 0.84 -35.93 17.30
CA ILE A 190 1.03 -34.51 17.64
C ILE A 190 0.86 -34.28 19.16
N ILE A 191 -0.16 -34.90 19.77
CA ILE A 191 -0.38 -34.83 21.21
C ILE A 191 0.80 -35.47 21.95
N LYS A 192 1.27 -36.63 21.49
CA LYS A 192 2.42 -37.31 22.08
C LYS A 192 3.70 -36.48 21.99
N MET A 193 3.92 -35.81 20.85
CA MET A 193 5.05 -34.89 20.67
C MET A 193 4.96 -33.71 21.66
N ARG A 194 3.77 -33.11 21.83
CA ARG A 194 3.57 -31.98 22.74
C ARG A 194 3.76 -32.36 24.22
N ASP A 195 3.16 -33.47 24.63
CA ASP A 195 3.03 -33.84 26.06
C ASP A 195 4.21 -34.67 26.57
N ASN A 196 4.85 -35.47 25.67
CA ASN A 196 6.00 -36.31 26.05
C ASN A 196 6.93 -36.59 24.84
N PRO A 197 7.71 -35.59 24.37
CA PRO A 197 8.54 -35.73 23.19
C PRO A 197 9.62 -36.82 23.29
N THR A 198 10.06 -37.12 24.52
CA THR A 198 11.07 -38.16 24.76
C THR A 198 10.56 -39.59 24.63
N SER A 199 9.25 -39.79 24.53
CA SER A 199 8.61 -41.10 24.34
C SER A 199 8.45 -41.49 22.88
N LEU A 200 8.80 -40.62 21.93
CA LEU A 200 8.66 -40.87 20.50
C LEU A 200 9.70 -41.87 20.01
N THR A 201 9.25 -42.82 19.21
CA THR A 201 10.13 -43.73 18.47
C THR A 201 10.75 -43.02 17.27
N ASN A 202 11.83 -43.58 16.69
CA ASN A 202 12.45 -43.02 15.49
C ASN A 202 11.47 -42.96 14.31
N ASP A 203 10.58 -43.95 14.16
CA ASP A 203 9.55 -43.95 13.10
C ASP A 203 8.49 -42.87 13.34
N GLU A 204 8.07 -42.65 14.59
CA GLU A 204 7.16 -41.57 14.96
C GLU A 204 7.81 -40.19 14.76
N LEU A 205 9.10 -40.03 15.09
CA LEU A 205 9.87 -38.83 14.80
C LEU A 205 9.96 -38.56 13.30
N LEU A 206 10.18 -39.59 12.48
CA LEU A 206 10.16 -39.47 11.04
C LEU A 206 8.79 -39.07 10.50
N GLN A 207 7.70 -39.64 11.05
CA GLN A 207 6.33 -39.24 10.67
C GLN A 207 6.03 -37.81 11.08
N ILE A 208 6.42 -37.38 12.29
CA ILE A 208 6.24 -35.99 12.75
C ILE A 208 7.08 -35.05 11.87
N SER A 209 8.34 -35.41 11.61
CA SER A 209 9.18 -34.67 10.70
C SER A 209 8.51 -34.55 9.32
N TYR A 210 7.95 -35.61 8.79
CA TYR A 210 7.22 -35.58 7.54
C TYR A 210 5.97 -34.68 7.59
N LEU A 211 5.20 -34.71 8.69
CA LEU A 211 4.02 -33.87 8.88
C LEU A 211 4.36 -32.39 9.08
N THR A 212 5.45 -32.09 9.78
CA THR A 212 5.92 -30.73 10.05
C THR A 212 6.81 -30.20 8.93
N GLU A 213 7.71 -31.01 8.41
CA GLU A 213 8.73 -30.63 7.43
C GLU A 213 8.19 -30.51 6.01
N ASN A 214 7.36 -31.45 5.59
CA ASN A 214 6.69 -31.35 4.30
C ASN A 214 5.50 -30.38 4.33
N GLY A 215 5.02 -30.00 5.54
CA GLY A 215 3.93 -29.05 5.68
C GLY A 215 4.21 -27.73 4.98
N VAL A 216 5.35 -27.13 5.28
CA VAL A 216 5.76 -25.83 4.71
C VAL A 216 6.12 -25.94 3.23
N LEU A 217 6.72 -27.06 2.82
CA LEU A 217 7.05 -27.32 1.41
C LEU A 217 5.79 -27.52 0.55
N ARG A 218 4.68 -27.97 1.14
CA ARG A 218 3.36 -28.09 0.47
C ARG A 218 2.71 -26.74 0.17
N LEU A 219 3.26 -25.64 0.66
CA LEU A 219 2.74 -24.30 0.39
C LEU A 219 3.21 -23.74 -0.96
N GLY A 220 4.05 -24.47 -1.68
CA GLY A 220 4.46 -24.13 -3.03
C GLY A 220 3.33 -24.31 -4.05
N ILE A 221 3.22 -23.39 -4.99
CA ILE A 221 2.28 -23.43 -6.11
C ILE A 221 2.89 -24.32 -7.21
N PRO A 222 2.24 -25.44 -7.61
CA PRO A 222 2.77 -26.32 -8.65
C PRO A 222 2.74 -25.64 -10.03
N ILE A 223 3.88 -25.57 -10.70
CA ILE A 223 4.01 -24.94 -12.03
C ILE A 223 3.15 -25.70 -13.06
N ASN A 224 3.05 -27.01 -12.96
CA ASN A 224 2.22 -27.81 -13.86
C ASN A 224 0.74 -27.44 -13.75
N GLU A 225 0.22 -27.22 -12.53
CA GLU A 225 -1.16 -26.80 -12.35
C GLU A 225 -1.41 -25.38 -12.88
N LEU A 226 -0.43 -24.48 -12.80
CA LEU A 226 -0.52 -23.19 -13.47
C LEU A 226 -0.69 -23.34 -14.97
N LYS A 227 0.08 -24.26 -15.59
CA LYS A 227 0.05 -24.57 -17.04
C LYS A 227 -1.23 -25.29 -17.48
N GLU A 228 -1.93 -25.94 -16.56
CA GLU A 228 -3.25 -26.52 -16.82
C GLU A 228 -4.36 -25.45 -16.81
N ARG A 229 -4.21 -24.40 -15.97
CA ARG A 229 -5.21 -23.35 -15.80
C ARG A 229 -5.00 -22.13 -16.71
N MET A 230 -3.80 -22.00 -17.31
CA MET A 230 -3.45 -20.92 -18.25
C MET A 230 -2.53 -21.48 -19.34
N PRO A 231 -2.58 -20.97 -20.61
CA PRO A 231 -1.72 -21.46 -21.68
C PRO A 231 -0.24 -21.50 -21.29
N SER A 232 0.40 -22.66 -21.44
CA SER A 232 1.77 -22.92 -20.98
C SER A 232 2.78 -21.89 -21.47
N GLU A 233 2.68 -21.47 -22.76
CA GLU A 233 3.56 -20.44 -23.33
C GLU A 233 3.45 -19.11 -22.58
N LYS A 234 2.24 -18.69 -22.19
CA LYS A 234 2.02 -17.46 -21.43
C LYS A 234 2.57 -17.57 -20.01
N VAL A 235 2.35 -18.71 -19.36
CA VAL A 235 2.93 -18.99 -18.02
C VAL A 235 4.45 -18.90 -18.07
N ASP A 236 5.09 -19.56 -19.05
CA ASP A 236 6.55 -19.55 -19.18
C ASP A 236 7.11 -18.13 -19.35
N LYS A 237 6.47 -17.29 -20.18
CA LYS A 237 6.85 -15.88 -20.36
C LYS A 237 6.71 -15.09 -19.07
N LEU A 238 5.60 -15.25 -18.35
CA LEU A 238 5.33 -14.53 -17.10
C LEU A 238 6.28 -14.97 -15.97
N LEU A 239 6.61 -16.25 -15.91
CA LEU A 239 7.62 -16.75 -14.98
C LEU A 239 9.01 -16.16 -15.29
N VAL A 240 9.41 -16.06 -16.56
CA VAL A 240 10.67 -15.41 -16.94
C VAL A 240 10.73 -13.94 -16.50
N ILE A 241 9.61 -13.22 -16.62
CA ILE A 241 9.53 -11.80 -16.24
C ILE A 241 9.61 -11.63 -14.71
N PHE A 242 8.85 -12.42 -13.95
CA PHE A 242 8.62 -12.15 -12.52
C PHE A 242 9.33 -13.12 -11.56
N MET A 243 10.04 -14.11 -12.06
CA MET A 243 10.79 -15.04 -11.20
C MET A 243 12.12 -14.43 -10.78
N MET A 244 12.36 -14.43 -9.49
CA MET A 244 13.64 -14.05 -8.92
C MET A 244 14.66 -15.15 -9.16
N ILE A 245 15.72 -14.78 -9.87
CA ILE A 245 16.84 -15.68 -10.13
C ILE A 245 17.96 -15.33 -9.14
N ARG A 246 18.60 -16.36 -8.59
CA ARG A 246 19.78 -16.16 -7.76
C ARG A 246 20.86 -15.45 -8.57
N ASN A 247 21.29 -14.32 -8.08
CA ASN A 247 22.29 -13.48 -8.71
C ASN A 247 23.31 -13.04 -7.65
N GLU A 248 24.52 -13.60 -7.75
CA GLU A 248 25.62 -13.24 -6.87
C GLU A 248 25.93 -11.75 -6.94
N ASN A 249 25.72 -11.07 -5.83
CA ASN A 249 26.00 -9.64 -5.69
C ASN A 249 26.53 -9.33 -4.30
N GLU A 250 27.84 -9.31 -4.16
CA GLU A 250 28.48 -9.01 -2.88
C GLU A 250 28.18 -7.60 -2.37
N ASN A 251 27.84 -6.67 -3.26
CA ASN A 251 27.54 -5.28 -2.91
C ASN A 251 26.11 -5.06 -2.41
N TYR A 252 25.21 -6.04 -2.56
CA TYR A 252 23.85 -5.95 -1.97
C TYR A 252 23.94 -6.22 -0.47
N LEU A 253 23.85 -5.17 0.34
CA LEU A 253 24.05 -5.23 1.78
C LEU A 253 23.05 -4.40 2.56
N TYR A 254 22.57 -3.29 2.01
CA TYR A 254 21.78 -2.34 2.77
C TYR A 254 20.29 -2.54 2.54
N TYR A 255 19.51 -2.34 3.57
CA TYR A 255 18.05 -2.36 3.52
C TYR A 255 17.48 -1.41 2.45
N THR A 256 18.20 -0.33 2.16
CA THR A 256 17.87 0.69 1.16
C THR A 256 18.43 0.40 -0.23
N ASP A 257 19.12 -0.72 -0.42
CA ASP A 257 19.54 -1.13 -1.76
C ASP A 257 18.31 -1.60 -2.58
N THR A 258 18.42 -1.52 -3.89
CA THR A 258 17.34 -1.98 -4.77
C THR A 258 17.09 -3.47 -4.54
N CYS A 259 15.92 -3.79 -4.03
CA CYS A 259 15.51 -5.14 -3.72
C CYS A 259 14.96 -5.83 -4.98
N ASP A 260 15.64 -6.85 -5.48
CA ASP A 260 15.19 -7.58 -6.67
C ASP A 260 13.81 -8.22 -6.50
N TYR A 261 13.44 -8.59 -5.27
CA TYR A 261 12.12 -9.12 -4.95
C TYR A 261 10.98 -8.15 -5.31
N LEU A 262 11.20 -6.84 -5.26
CA LEU A 262 10.15 -5.86 -5.59
C LEU A 262 9.70 -5.95 -7.04
N SER A 263 10.62 -6.25 -7.95
CA SER A 263 10.34 -6.41 -9.39
C SER A 263 10.10 -7.86 -9.82
N LYS A 264 10.63 -8.82 -9.05
CA LYS A 264 10.56 -10.26 -9.34
C LYS A 264 10.11 -11.04 -8.10
N PRO A 265 8.83 -10.95 -7.72
CA PRO A 265 8.34 -11.48 -6.45
C PRO A 265 8.10 -13.00 -6.44
N LEU A 266 8.22 -13.68 -7.56
CA LEU A 266 8.07 -15.14 -7.61
C LEU A 266 9.39 -15.82 -7.24
N LEU A 267 9.33 -16.68 -6.25
CA LEU A 267 10.48 -17.43 -5.73
C LEU A 267 10.35 -18.89 -6.15
N MET A 268 11.37 -19.42 -6.80
CA MET A 268 11.46 -20.85 -7.08
C MET A 268 11.77 -21.58 -5.77
N MET A 269 10.88 -22.44 -5.31
CA MET A 269 11.14 -23.30 -4.15
C MET A 269 11.95 -24.53 -4.53
N ASP A 270 11.52 -25.18 -5.61
CA ASP A 270 12.17 -26.31 -6.27
C ASP A 270 11.81 -26.25 -7.79
N PRO A 271 12.32 -27.16 -8.63
CA PRO A 271 12.05 -27.12 -10.07
C PRO A 271 10.59 -27.15 -10.48
N ASP A 272 9.71 -27.67 -9.62
CA ASP A 272 8.29 -27.87 -9.92
C ASP A 272 7.35 -26.91 -9.18
N HIS A 273 7.87 -26.14 -8.20
CA HIS A 273 7.06 -25.28 -7.33
C HIS A 273 7.63 -23.88 -7.19
N ILE A 274 6.72 -22.91 -7.21
CA ILE A 274 7.02 -21.50 -6.90
C ILE A 274 6.25 -21.05 -5.66
N SER A 275 6.73 -19.98 -5.02
CA SER A 275 6.03 -19.32 -3.93
C SER A 275 6.29 -17.82 -3.97
N LEU A 276 5.66 -17.07 -3.07
CA LEU A 276 5.90 -15.63 -2.88
C LEU A 276 5.69 -15.28 -1.41
N LEU A 277 6.37 -14.24 -0.96
CA LEU A 277 6.21 -13.75 0.41
C LEU A 277 4.85 -13.06 0.59
N TYR A 278 4.44 -12.29 -0.41
CA TYR A 278 3.27 -11.44 -0.36
C TYR A 278 2.67 -11.27 -1.76
N SER A 279 1.48 -11.82 -1.98
CA SER A 279 0.83 -11.86 -3.30
C SER A 279 0.62 -10.48 -3.91
N LYS A 280 0.35 -9.47 -3.10
CA LYS A 280 0.14 -8.10 -3.57
C LYS A 280 1.39 -7.47 -4.19
N GLN A 281 2.59 -7.96 -3.85
CA GLN A 281 3.82 -7.51 -4.52
C GLN A 281 3.83 -7.87 -6.01
N LEU A 282 3.15 -8.95 -6.41
CA LEU A 282 3.09 -9.34 -7.83
C LEU A 282 2.33 -8.31 -8.68
N ILE A 283 1.18 -7.80 -8.21
CA ILE A 283 0.44 -6.80 -9.00
C ILE A 283 1.18 -5.45 -9.05
N THR A 284 1.91 -5.10 -8.00
CA THR A 284 2.80 -3.94 -8.00
C THR A 284 3.93 -4.12 -9.01
N ALA A 285 4.58 -5.30 -9.03
CA ALA A 285 5.62 -5.63 -10.00
C ALA A 285 5.09 -5.63 -11.44
N ILE A 286 3.87 -6.09 -11.67
CA ILE A 286 3.21 -6.01 -12.99
C ILE A 286 3.03 -4.56 -13.42
N TYR A 287 2.52 -3.68 -12.56
CA TYR A 287 2.37 -2.27 -12.88
C TYR A 287 3.71 -1.61 -13.23
N ASP A 288 4.73 -1.83 -12.41
CA ASP A 288 6.05 -1.25 -12.61
C ASP A 288 6.73 -1.80 -13.88
N TYR A 289 6.62 -3.10 -14.15
CA TYR A 289 7.12 -3.70 -15.39
C TYR A 289 6.47 -3.08 -16.64
N LEU A 290 5.14 -3.01 -16.67
CA LEU A 290 4.40 -2.42 -17.78
C LEU A 290 4.71 -0.92 -17.93
N PHE A 291 4.89 -0.21 -16.83
CA PHE A 291 5.25 1.21 -16.85
C PHE A 291 6.62 1.44 -17.47
N GLU A 292 7.64 0.70 -17.04
CA GLU A 292 8.99 0.81 -17.60
C GLU A 292 9.02 0.36 -19.08
N LEU A 293 8.33 -0.74 -19.43
CA LEU A 293 8.18 -1.17 -20.82
C LEU A 293 7.55 -0.08 -21.69
N CYS A 294 6.45 0.51 -21.25
CA CYS A 294 5.75 1.54 -22.02
C CYS A 294 6.52 2.87 -22.11
N LYS A 295 7.48 3.12 -21.21
CA LYS A 295 8.39 4.27 -21.35
C LYS A 295 9.24 4.18 -22.62
N GLU A 296 9.59 2.97 -23.04
CA GLU A 296 10.39 2.72 -24.23
C GLU A 296 9.59 2.91 -25.52
N ALA A 297 8.25 2.90 -25.46
CA ALA A 297 7.37 3.12 -26.59
C ALA A 297 7.50 4.53 -27.22
N ASP A 298 8.07 5.48 -26.49
CA ASP A 298 8.45 6.79 -27.03
C ASP A 298 9.78 7.27 -26.44
N LYS A 299 10.50 8.12 -27.22
CA LYS A 299 11.87 8.57 -26.90
C LYS A 299 12.05 9.25 -25.53
N ASN A 300 10.97 9.65 -24.86
CA ASN A 300 11.01 10.41 -23.60
C ASN A 300 10.07 9.85 -22.53
N GLY A 301 9.38 8.75 -22.77
CA GLY A 301 8.37 8.18 -21.87
C GLY A 301 7.18 9.12 -21.59
N ARG A 302 6.99 10.18 -22.41
CA ARG A 302 5.96 11.21 -22.16
C ARG A 302 4.55 10.65 -22.27
N LYS A 303 4.32 9.71 -23.18
CA LYS A 303 2.98 9.15 -23.39
C LYS A 303 2.48 8.40 -22.17
N VAL A 304 3.31 7.54 -21.56
CA VAL A 304 2.87 6.78 -20.38
C VAL A 304 2.71 7.69 -19.18
N LEU A 305 3.56 8.72 -19.02
CA LEU A 305 3.39 9.73 -17.97
C LEU A 305 2.06 10.48 -18.12
N MET A 306 1.76 10.97 -19.34
CA MET A 306 0.48 11.62 -19.62
C MET A 306 -0.72 10.68 -19.37
N ARG A 307 -0.60 9.37 -19.68
CA ARG A 307 -1.69 8.41 -19.36
C ARG A 307 -1.87 8.20 -17.88
N ARG A 308 -0.80 8.25 -17.13
CA ARG A 308 -0.84 8.20 -15.67
C ARG A 308 -1.53 9.44 -15.08
N GLU A 309 -1.22 10.63 -15.59
CA GLU A 309 -1.88 11.89 -15.20
C GLU A 309 -3.38 11.84 -15.56
N ASN A 310 -3.72 11.50 -16.79
CA ASN A 310 -5.12 11.39 -17.23
C ASN A 310 -5.90 10.36 -16.39
N TYR A 311 -5.29 9.22 -16.03
CA TYR A 311 -5.94 8.25 -15.17
C TYR A 311 -6.31 8.85 -13.80
N LEU A 312 -5.40 9.59 -13.17
CA LEU A 312 -5.65 10.21 -11.88
C LEU A 312 -6.81 11.22 -11.96
N GLU A 313 -6.80 12.09 -12.98
CA GLU A 313 -7.86 13.08 -13.19
C GLU A 313 -9.23 12.42 -13.47
N ASP A 314 -9.26 11.44 -14.37
CA ASP A 314 -10.47 10.68 -14.69
C ASP A 314 -11.02 9.95 -13.47
N LYS A 315 -10.16 9.24 -12.73
CA LYS A 315 -10.53 8.52 -11.53
C LYS A 315 -11.04 9.45 -10.42
N THR A 316 -10.36 10.57 -10.22
CA THR A 316 -10.79 11.59 -9.24
C THR A 316 -12.19 12.13 -9.58
N TYR A 317 -12.41 12.44 -10.85
CA TYR A 317 -13.73 12.86 -11.31
C TYR A 317 -14.80 11.77 -11.07
N GLU A 318 -14.53 10.53 -11.44
CA GLU A 318 -15.47 9.41 -11.28
C GLU A 318 -15.84 9.19 -9.81
N VAL A 319 -14.86 9.20 -8.91
CA VAL A 319 -15.07 9.03 -7.47
C VAL A 319 -15.96 10.13 -6.90
N PHE A 320 -15.70 11.39 -7.23
CA PHE A 320 -16.53 12.49 -6.77
C PHE A 320 -17.90 12.53 -7.46
N TYR A 321 -17.98 12.17 -8.75
CA TYR A 321 -19.25 12.09 -9.44
C TYR A 321 -20.16 11.01 -8.85
N ASP A 322 -19.61 9.86 -8.53
CA ASP A 322 -20.33 8.80 -7.83
C ASP A 322 -20.79 9.26 -6.44
N PHE A 323 -19.96 10.03 -5.72
CA PHE A 323 -20.27 10.51 -4.39
C PHE A 323 -21.36 11.58 -4.37
N PHE A 324 -21.20 12.64 -5.14
CA PHE A 324 -22.12 13.79 -5.14
C PHE A 324 -23.36 13.59 -6.01
N GLY A 325 -23.29 12.73 -7.02
CA GLY A 325 -24.35 12.49 -7.99
C GLY A 325 -24.61 13.65 -8.95
N LYS A 326 -25.67 13.51 -9.74
CA LYS A 326 -26.05 14.44 -10.83
C LYS A 326 -26.49 15.84 -10.36
N GLU A 327 -26.75 16.02 -9.08
CA GLU A 327 -27.19 17.31 -8.54
C GLU A 327 -26.04 18.28 -8.27
N ALA A 328 -24.81 17.84 -8.31
CA ALA A 328 -23.64 18.71 -8.27
C ALA A 328 -23.24 19.14 -9.69
N LYS A 329 -22.64 20.33 -9.79
CA LYS A 329 -22.06 20.80 -11.04
C LYS A 329 -20.58 20.48 -11.02
N PHE A 330 -20.08 19.94 -12.14
CA PHE A 330 -18.68 19.52 -12.30
C PHE A 330 -18.08 20.26 -13.49
N TYR A 331 -16.92 20.87 -13.29
CA TYR A 331 -16.14 21.54 -14.32
C TYR A 331 -14.74 20.95 -14.34
N ARG A 332 -14.45 20.17 -15.39
CA ARG A 332 -13.14 19.55 -15.63
C ARG A 332 -12.33 20.39 -16.59
N ASN A 333 -11.01 20.42 -16.41
CA ASN A 333 -10.06 21.08 -17.30
C ASN A 333 -10.54 22.49 -17.63
N TYR A 334 -11.00 23.20 -16.59
CA TYR A 334 -11.54 24.55 -16.74
C TYR A 334 -10.45 25.60 -16.65
N GLN A 335 -10.69 26.73 -17.29
CA GLN A 335 -9.77 27.84 -17.31
C GLN A 335 -10.28 29.04 -16.51
N VAL A 336 -9.41 29.61 -15.71
CA VAL A 336 -9.61 30.87 -15.02
C VAL A 336 -8.36 31.73 -15.20
N ASN A 337 -8.53 32.98 -15.63
CA ASN A 337 -7.43 33.92 -15.86
C ASN A 337 -6.32 33.39 -16.79
N GLY A 338 -6.66 32.48 -17.72
CA GLY A 338 -5.72 31.87 -18.67
C GLY A 338 -4.91 30.70 -18.10
N SER A 339 -5.19 30.26 -16.86
CA SER A 339 -4.61 29.08 -16.23
C SER A 339 -5.63 27.93 -16.23
N GLU A 340 -5.19 26.73 -16.62
CA GLU A 340 -5.97 25.51 -16.57
C GLU A 340 -5.96 24.92 -15.16
N LYS A 341 -7.11 24.40 -14.72
CA LYS A 341 -7.36 23.78 -13.42
C LYS A 341 -8.07 22.44 -13.62
N ASP A 342 -7.81 21.48 -12.75
CA ASP A 342 -8.20 20.08 -12.98
C ASP A 342 -9.71 19.87 -12.77
N LEU A 343 -10.25 20.21 -11.59
CA LEU A 343 -11.66 19.95 -11.29
C LEU A 343 -12.23 20.94 -10.27
N LEU A 344 -13.39 21.52 -10.60
CA LEU A 344 -14.22 22.30 -9.67
C LEU A 344 -15.57 21.61 -9.51
N ILE A 345 -16.03 21.44 -8.26
CA ILE A 345 -17.34 20.88 -7.94
C ILE A 345 -18.13 21.90 -7.12
N LEU A 346 -19.35 22.19 -7.57
CA LEU A 346 -20.26 23.08 -6.87
C LEU A 346 -21.48 22.27 -6.39
N LYS A 347 -21.69 22.22 -5.06
CA LYS A 347 -22.81 21.52 -4.45
C LYS A 347 -23.48 22.37 -3.38
N GLY A 348 -24.65 22.90 -3.69
CA GLY A 348 -25.39 23.78 -2.77
C GLY A 348 -24.59 25.04 -2.45
N LYS A 349 -24.20 25.20 -1.19
CA LYS A 349 -23.41 26.35 -0.70
C LYS A 349 -21.91 26.03 -0.53
N TYR A 350 -21.46 24.91 -1.06
CA TYR A 350 -20.08 24.44 -0.97
C TYR A 350 -19.42 24.41 -2.34
N ALA A 351 -18.17 24.84 -2.39
CA ALA A 351 -17.29 24.68 -3.54
C ALA A 351 -16.10 23.81 -3.15
N TYR A 352 -15.73 22.88 -4.05
CA TYR A 352 -14.55 22.00 -3.86
C TYR A 352 -13.64 22.22 -5.05
N ILE A 353 -12.44 22.70 -4.79
CA ILE A 353 -11.37 22.95 -5.77
C ILE A 353 -10.39 21.79 -5.65
N ILE A 354 -10.26 20.99 -6.71
CA ILE A 354 -9.46 19.77 -6.69
C ILE A 354 -8.33 19.88 -7.69
N GLU A 355 -7.11 19.62 -7.24
CA GLU A 355 -5.91 19.51 -8.06
C GLU A 355 -5.32 18.10 -7.96
N CYS A 356 -4.98 17.51 -9.11
CA CYS A 356 -4.47 16.15 -9.23
C CYS A 356 -2.95 16.16 -9.46
N LYS A 357 -2.20 15.37 -8.71
CA LYS A 357 -0.74 15.31 -8.82
C LYS A 357 -0.24 13.88 -8.95
N ALA A 358 0.14 13.50 -10.17
CA ALA A 358 0.61 12.16 -10.53
C ALA A 358 2.13 11.99 -10.49
N ASN A 359 2.86 12.87 -9.81
CA ASN A 359 4.31 12.78 -9.71
C ASN A 359 4.73 11.48 -9.02
N LYS A 360 5.69 10.75 -9.62
CA LYS A 360 6.28 9.56 -9.00
C LYS A 360 7.31 9.99 -7.95
N HIS A 361 7.29 9.35 -6.78
CA HIS A 361 8.33 9.55 -5.78
C HIS A 361 9.68 9.02 -6.27
N ARG A 362 10.72 9.75 -5.98
CA ARG A 362 12.08 9.26 -6.15
C ARG A 362 12.51 8.48 -4.91
N ILE A 363 13.28 7.42 -5.11
CA ILE A 363 13.86 6.65 -4.01
C ILE A 363 14.62 7.60 -3.06
N PRO A 364 14.31 7.65 -1.77
CA PRO A 364 15.04 8.47 -0.81
C PRO A 364 16.51 8.07 -0.74
N PHE A 365 17.38 9.02 -0.42
CA PHE A 365 18.77 8.69 -0.15
C PHE A 365 18.91 7.95 1.19
N ARG A 366 19.92 7.09 1.29
CA ARG A 366 20.29 6.42 2.53
C ARG A 366 20.72 7.43 3.63
N ASP A 367 21.40 8.49 3.23
CA ASP A 367 21.78 9.57 4.12
C ASP A 367 20.54 10.39 4.51
N PRO A 368 20.20 10.52 5.81
CA PRO A 368 18.97 11.20 6.25
C PRO A 368 18.89 12.67 5.82
N ILE A 369 20.02 13.38 5.77
CA ILE A 369 20.04 14.79 5.38
C ILE A 369 19.69 14.93 3.90
N LYS A 370 20.32 14.12 3.04
CA LYS A 370 20.02 14.09 1.60
C LYS A 370 18.63 13.54 1.32
N ALA A 371 18.14 12.61 2.15
CA ALA A 371 16.79 12.10 2.07
C ALA A 371 15.78 13.23 2.28
N TYR A 372 15.94 14.02 3.34
CA TYR A 372 15.09 15.17 3.61
C TYR A 372 14.98 16.12 2.39
N ASP A 373 16.11 16.51 1.81
CA ASP A 373 16.12 17.43 0.66
C ASP A 373 15.34 16.86 -0.53
N ARG A 374 15.47 15.55 -0.80
CA ARG A 374 14.75 14.88 -1.88
C ARG A 374 13.25 14.78 -1.60
N ILE A 375 12.88 14.42 -0.38
CA ILE A 375 11.49 14.32 0.07
C ILE A 375 10.79 15.69 -0.03
N ASN A 376 11.44 16.73 0.49
CA ASN A 376 10.94 18.10 0.42
C ASN A 376 10.76 18.57 -1.04
N ASP A 377 11.68 18.22 -1.90
CA ASP A 377 11.62 18.53 -3.33
C ASP A 377 10.45 17.83 -4.03
N ASP A 378 10.20 16.55 -3.71
CA ASP A 378 9.07 15.78 -4.24
C ASP A 378 7.73 16.29 -3.70
N PHE A 379 7.67 16.63 -2.41
CA PHE A 379 6.51 17.27 -1.79
C PHE A 379 6.18 18.62 -2.44
N LYS A 380 7.20 19.47 -2.66
CA LYS A 380 7.02 20.78 -3.33
C LYS A 380 6.48 20.65 -4.74
N LYS A 381 6.93 19.65 -5.51
CA LYS A 381 6.48 19.41 -6.88
C LYS A 381 5.10 18.78 -6.98
N SER A 382 4.63 18.20 -5.91
CA SER A 382 3.33 17.52 -5.81
C SER A 382 2.35 18.33 -4.96
N ILE A 383 2.29 18.09 -3.66
CA ILE A 383 1.27 18.64 -2.76
C ILE A 383 1.33 20.18 -2.71
N ALA A 384 2.51 20.76 -2.50
CA ALA A 384 2.61 22.21 -2.40
C ALA A 384 2.24 22.90 -3.72
N LYS A 385 2.66 22.36 -4.87
CA LYS A 385 2.23 22.86 -6.18
C LYS A 385 0.73 22.75 -6.39
N GLY A 386 0.13 21.63 -5.98
CA GLY A 386 -1.33 21.42 -6.05
C GLY A 386 -2.06 22.47 -5.21
N TYR A 387 -1.61 22.68 -3.98
CA TYR A 387 -2.16 23.72 -3.12
C TYR A 387 -2.07 25.11 -3.76
N GLN A 388 -0.91 25.51 -4.27
CA GLN A 388 -0.74 26.81 -4.92
C GLN A 388 -1.72 27.01 -6.09
N GLN A 389 -1.93 25.97 -6.89
CA GLN A 389 -2.89 26.03 -8.01
C GLN A 389 -4.34 26.11 -7.54
N ALA A 390 -4.70 25.41 -6.48
CA ALA A 390 -6.02 25.48 -5.87
C ALA A 390 -6.26 26.83 -5.18
N LYS A 391 -5.25 27.36 -4.48
CA LYS A 391 -5.30 28.64 -3.78
C LYS A 391 -5.61 29.82 -4.71
N GLU A 392 -5.06 29.83 -5.94
CA GLU A 392 -5.41 30.84 -6.95
C GLU A 392 -6.92 30.95 -7.21
N ILE A 393 -7.66 29.84 -7.09
CA ILE A 393 -9.11 29.83 -7.28
C ILE A 393 -9.82 30.14 -5.96
N GLU A 394 -9.32 29.61 -4.83
CA GLU A 394 -9.85 29.93 -3.50
C GLU A 394 -9.81 31.45 -3.24
N ASP A 395 -8.74 32.13 -3.63
CA ASP A 395 -8.63 33.59 -3.49
C ASP A 395 -9.70 34.35 -4.27
N LEU A 396 -10.15 33.82 -5.41
CA LEU A 396 -11.27 34.40 -6.15
C LEU A 396 -12.60 34.19 -5.44
N PHE A 397 -12.79 33.05 -4.75
CA PHE A 397 -13.95 32.82 -3.92
C PHE A 397 -13.94 33.67 -2.64
N ASN A 398 -12.78 34.00 -2.11
CA ASN A 398 -12.63 34.88 -0.95
C ASN A 398 -12.78 36.37 -1.31
N GLY A 399 -12.80 36.70 -2.60
CA GLY A 399 -13.09 38.04 -3.08
C GLY A 399 -14.60 38.31 -3.22
N ASP A 400 -14.94 39.58 -3.44
CA ASP A 400 -16.36 40.01 -3.62
C ASP A 400 -16.82 40.00 -5.09
N GLU A 401 -15.86 39.98 -6.04
CA GLU A 401 -16.14 40.14 -7.46
C GLU A 401 -16.48 38.80 -8.14
N PRO A 402 -17.54 38.75 -8.97
CA PRO A 402 -17.83 37.59 -9.78
C PRO A 402 -16.69 37.26 -10.76
N PHE A 403 -16.45 35.97 -11.00
CA PHE A 403 -15.46 35.53 -11.96
C PHE A 403 -16.01 34.43 -12.91
N ASP A 404 -15.45 34.37 -14.11
CA ASP A 404 -15.87 33.42 -15.13
C ASP A 404 -14.95 32.19 -15.15
N ILE A 405 -15.56 31.02 -15.17
CA ILE A 405 -14.89 29.78 -15.54
C ILE A 405 -15.17 29.49 -17.02
N LYS A 406 -14.13 29.10 -17.75
CA LYS A 406 -14.15 28.92 -19.20
C LYS A 406 -13.68 27.53 -19.60
N ASN A 407 -14.05 27.10 -20.79
CA ASN A 407 -13.43 25.90 -21.39
C ASN A 407 -12.14 26.29 -22.14
N GLU A 408 -11.40 25.29 -22.64
CA GLU A 408 -10.17 25.45 -23.43
C GLU A 408 -10.30 26.43 -24.63
N ARG A 409 -11.53 26.59 -25.16
CA ARG A 409 -11.80 27.50 -26.29
C ARG A 409 -12.19 28.91 -25.83
N GLY A 410 -12.05 29.22 -24.55
CA GLY A 410 -12.39 30.53 -23.97
C GLY A 410 -13.89 30.80 -23.83
N LYS A 411 -14.77 29.80 -24.09
CA LYS A 411 -16.21 29.95 -23.88
C LYS A 411 -16.52 29.88 -22.39
N ILE A 412 -17.28 30.85 -21.87
CA ILE A 412 -17.76 30.87 -20.48
C ILE A 412 -18.67 29.66 -20.27
N LEU A 413 -18.32 28.84 -19.28
CA LEU A 413 -19.11 27.71 -18.79
C LEU A 413 -20.09 28.17 -17.71
N GLU A 414 -19.60 28.97 -16.76
CA GLU A 414 -20.41 29.58 -15.69
C GLU A 414 -19.71 30.84 -15.17
N THR A 415 -20.52 31.81 -14.70
CA THR A 415 -20.06 32.94 -13.90
C THR A 415 -20.31 32.63 -12.42
N ILE A 416 -19.24 32.57 -11.65
CA ILE A 416 -19.25 32.30 -10.23
C ILE A 416 -19.48 33.59 -9.45
N TYR A 417 -20.41 33.54 -8.50
CA TYR A 417 -20.68 34.62 -7.57
C TYR A 417 -20.23 34.18 -6.18
N PRO A 418 -19.10 34.65 -5.66
CA PRO A 418 -18.51 34.17 -4.39
C PRO A 418 -19.49 34.21 -3.22
N ALA A 419 -20.29 35.28 -3.08
CA ALA A 419 -21.28 35.45 -2.02
C ALA A 419 -22.38 34.35 -1.93
N LYS A 420 -22.45 33.45 -2.92
CA LYS A 420 -23.39 32.30 -2.87
C LYS A 420 -22.80 31.10 -2.11
N PHE A 421 -21.54 31.11 -1.83
CA PHE A 421 -20.85 30.01 -1.18
C PHE A 421 -20.54 30.34 0.28
N MET A 422 -20.72 29.38 1.15
CA MET A 422 -20.45 29.52 2.60
C MET A 422 -19.03 29.03 2.90
N GLU A 423 -18.62 27.97 2.23
CA GLU A 423 -17.32 27.34 2.43
C GLU A 423 -16.75 26.89 1.09
N VAL A 424 -15.45 27.03 0.98
CA VAL A 424 -14.64 26.61 -0.15
C VAL A 424 -13.54 25.67 0.36
N PHE A 425 -13.44 24.50 -0.23
CA PHE A 425 -12.47 23.49 0.17
C PHE A 425 -11.45 23.28 -0.91
N THR A 426 -10.19 23.29 -0.54
CA THR A 426 -9.07 22.92 -1.40
C THR A 426 -8.66 21.48 -1.14
N ILE A 427 -8.56 20.68 -2.21
CA ILE A 427 -8.23 19.26 -2.14
C ILE A 427 -7.10 18.97 -3.12
N VAL A 428 -6.04 18.30 -2.65
CA VAL A 428 -4.95 17.83 -3.50
C VAL A 428 -4.97 16.30 -3.53
N VAL A 429 -5.32 15.74 -4.68
CA VAL A 429 -5.36 14.29 -4.88
C VAL A 429 -4.04 13.83 -5.46
N THR A 430 -3.39 12.87 -4.80
CA THR A 430 -2.10 12.33 -5.24
C THR A 430 -2.22 10.90 -5.74
N GLN A 431 -1.35 10.51 -6.65
CA GLN A 431 -1.21 9.12 -7.11
C GLN A 431 -0.12 8.35 -6.35
N GLU A 432 0.59 9.01 -5.46
CA GLU A 432 1.56 8.42 -4.54
C GLU A 432 1.21 8.77 -3.11
N ARG A 433 1.51 7.89 -2.17
CA ARG A 433 1.38 8.16 -0.75
C ARG A 433 2.61 8.87 -0.22
N PHE A 434 2.41 9.97 0.47
CA PHE A 434 3.47 10.67 1.20
C PHE A 434 3.49 10.30 2.69
N GLY A 435 2.59 9.43 3.15
CA GLY A 435 2.48 9.03 4.54
C GLY A 435 2.20 10.20 5.47
N GLN A 436 2.85 10.23 6.62
CA GLN A 436 2.60 11.22 7.66
C GLN A 436 2.72 12.68 7.20
N ILE A 437 3.64 13.00 6.29
CA ILE A 437 3.79 14.37 5.76
C ILE A 437 2.64 14.78 4.83
N GLN A 438 1.81 13.84 4.40
CA GLN A 438 0.56 14.09 3.69
C GLN A 438 -0.60 14.29 4.68
N CYS A 439 -0.60 13.56 5.78
CA CYS A 439 -1.58 13.73 6.84
C CYS A 439 -1.37 15.07 7.55
N ASP A 440 -0.17 15.37 8.01
CA ASP A 440 0.14 16.65 8.65
C ASP A 440 1.00 17.53 7.73
N LEU A 441 0.34 18.40 7.01
CA LEU A 441 0.99 19.30 6.05
C LEU A 441 1.83 20.40 6.70
N SER A 442 1.62 20.68 7.99
CA SER A 442 2.38 21.71 8.73
C SER A 442 3.89 21.45 8.78
N TYR A 443 4.31 20.20 8.50
CA TYR A 443 5.73 19.88 8.42
C TYR A 443 6.43 20.53 7.23
N LEU A 444 5.79 20.63 6.08
CA LEU A 444 6.44 21.03 4.83
C LEU A 444 5.70 22.08 4.01
N LEU A 445 4.40 22.28 4.27
CA LEU A 445 3.61 23.30 3.57
C LEU A 445 3.57 24.59 4.36
N GLU A 446 4.07 25.66 3.75
CA GLU A 446 3.92 27.02 4.27
C GLU A 446 2.61 27.60 3.75
N ILE A 447 1.76 28.09 4.65
CA ILE A 447 0.51 28.79 4.36
C ILE A 447 0.52 30.16 5.05
N ASP A 448 -0.28 31.10 4.55
CA ASP A 448 -0.48 32.39 5.20
C ASP A 448 -1.33 32.24 6.48
N GLU A 449 -1.18 33.16 7.45
CA GLU A 449 -1.83 33.07 8.78
C GLU A 449 -3.35 32.89 8.76
N ASN A 450 -4.01 33.34 7.69
CA ASN A 450 -5.47 33.25 7.55
C ASN A 450 -5.93 32.15 6.59
N ASP A 451 -5.01 31.37 6.07
CA ASP A 451 -5.34 30.29 5.15
C ASP A 451 -5.54 28.97 5.87
N ASN A 452 -6.34 28.12 5.27
CA ASN A 452 -6.55 26.74 5.72
C ASN A 452 -5.64 25.78 4.95
N PHE A 453 -5.20 24.70 5.62
CA PHE A 453 -4.51 23.63 4.94
C PHE A 453 -5.46 22.89 3.97
N PRO A 454 -5.00 22.54 2.77
CA PRO A 454 -5.79 21.71 1.88
C PRO A 454 -5.94 20.30 2.45
N TRP A 455 -6.96 19.58 2.03
CA TRP A 455 -7.00 18.14 2.23
C TRP A 455 -6.13 17.45 1.18
N ALA A 456 -4.97 16.93 1.57
CA ALA A 456 -4.12 16.14 0.69
C ALA A 456 -4.39 14.65 0.90
N VAL A 457 -4.78 13.94 -0.16
CA VAL A 457 -5.22 12.54 -0.05
C VAL A 457 -4.75 11.69 -1.24
N PHE A 458 -4.32 10.46 -0.97
CA PHE A 458 -4.04 9.47 -2.00
C PHE A 458 -5.35 8.99 -2.65
N ILE A 459 -5.36 8.80 -3.97
CA ILE A 459 -6.58 8.52 -4.74
C ILE A 459 -7.34 7.28 -4.24
N ASP A 460 -6.62 6.23 -3.85
CA ASP A 460 -7.27 5.00 -3.40
C ASP A 460 -7.89 5.16 -2.00
N ASP A 461 -7.30 6.00 -1.15
CA ASP A 461 -7.85 6.34 0.17
C ASP A 461 -9.08 7.22 0.02
N LEU A 462 -9.04 8.20 -0.88
CA LEU A 462 -10.19 9.02 -1.25
C LEU A 462 -11.36 8.14 -1.70
N GLU A 463 -11.12 7.21 -2.62
CA GLU A 463 -12.16 6.31 -3.12
C GLU A 463 -12.72 5.44 -2.00
N THR A 464 -11.87 4.79 -1.20
CA THR A 464 -12.26 3.94 -0.07
C THR A 464 -13.11 4.70 0.94
N PHE A 465 -12.68 5.89 1.30
CA PHE A 465 -13.42 6.75 2.22
C PHE A 465 -14.77 7.17 1.66
N LEU A 466 -14.83 7.69 0.44
CA LEU A 466 -16.08 8.21 -0.14
C LEU A 466 -17.10 7.10 -0.45
N ILE A 467 -16.66 5.92 -0.89
CA ILE A 467 -17.54 4.75 -1.03
C ILE A 467 -18.17 4.38 0.31
N THR A 468 -17.39 4.38 1.39
CA THR A 468 -17.87 4.04 2.73
C THR A 468 -18.77 5.14 3.29
N LEU A 469 -18.35 6.39 3.19
CA LEU A 469 -19.14 7.54 3.66
C LEU A 469 -20.50 7.64 2.96
N LYS A 470 -20.55 7.35 1.66
CA LYS A 470 -21.77 7.34 0.84
C LYS A 470 -22.83 6.37 1.37
N ARG A 471 -22.46 5.38 2.18
CA ARG A 471 -23.40 4.46 2.85
C ARG A 471 -24.17 5.11 4.00
N LYS A 472 -23.77 6.30 4.45
CA LYS A 472 -24.57 7.09 5.41
C LYS A 472 -25.66 7.88 4.67
N SER A 473 -26.86 7.91 5.24
CA SER A 473 -28.01 8.62 4.63
C SER A 473 -27.80 10.14 4.48
N ASN A 474 -26.91 10.72 5.29
CA ASN A 474 -26.58 12.15 5.32
C ASN A 474 -25.14 12.44 4.80
N HIS A 475 -24.57 11.56 3.99
CA HIS A 475 -23.17 11.62 3.54
C HIS A 475 -22.77 12.98 2.94
N LEU A 476 -23.66 13.63 2.18
CA LEU A 476 -23.39 14.94 1.58
C LEU A 476 -23.23 16.06 2.62
N PHE A 477 -23.81 15.87 3.80
CA PHE A 477 -23.66 16.79 4.93
C PHE A 477 -22.44 16.44 5.78
N GLU A 478 -22.10 15.16 5.87
CA GLU A 478 -20.96 14.67 6.66
C GLU A 478 -19.60 15.03 6.04
N PHE A 479 -19.50 15.05 4.72
CA PHE A 479 -18.24 15.29 4.04
C PHE A 479 -17.65 16.69 4.30
N PRO A 480 -18.38 17.81 4.16
CA PRO A 480 -17.85 19.13 4.55
C PRO A 480 -17.51 19.21 6.04
N ILE A 481 -18.24 18.53 6.92
CA ILE A 481 -17.89 18.46 8.35
C ILE A 481 -16.54 17.75 8.54
N PHE A 482 -16.32 16.64 7.84
CA PHE A 482 -15.03 15.95 7.89
C PHE A 482 -13.90 16.90 7.51
N LEU A 483 -14.02 17.61 6.41
CA LEU A 483 -12.98 18.53 5.93
C LEU A 483 -12.67 19.64 6.93
N LEU A 484 -13.71 20.28 7.49
CA LEU A 484 -13.58 21.36 8.49
C LEU A 484 -12.94 20.87 9.80
N GLU A 485 -13.35 19.70 10.29
CA GLU A 485 -12.83 19.20 11.56
C GLU A 485 -11.41 18.62 11.40
N ARG A 486 -11.16 17.91 10.30
CA ARG A 486 -9.86 17.32 10.00
C ARG A 486 -8.76 18.38 9.87
N GLU A 487 -9.07 19.51 9.25
CA GLU A 487 -8.14 20.62 9.07
C GLU A 487 -7.55 21.11 10.40
N LYS A 488 -8.34 21.17 11.46
CA LYS A 488 -7.92 21.59 12.80
C LYS A 488 -6.83 20.72 13.44
N LEU A 489 -6.56 19.54 12.91
CA LEU A 489 -5.55 18.61 13.46
C LEU A 489 -4.13 18.91 13.00
N HIS A 490 -3.92 19.75 11.97
CA HIS A 490 -2.58 20.09 11.52
C HIS A 490 -1.72 20.71 12.63
N GLY A 491 -0.46 20.31 12.68
CA GLY A 491 0.51 20.72 13.70
C GLY A 491 0.41 19.97 15.04
N ARG A 492 -0.59 19.09 15.20
CA ARG A 492 -0.81 18.35 16.46
C ARG A 492 -1.35 16.93 16.24
N MET A 493 -0.93 16.29 15.15
CA MET A 493 -1.27 14.90 14.90
C MET A 493 -0.05 14.04 14.61
N PHE A 494 -0.16 12.79 15.04
CA PHE A 494 0.74 11.71 14.68
C PHE A 494 -0.09 10.60 14.03
N CYS A 495 -0.07 10.56 12.69
CA CYS A 495 -0.88 9.69 11.88
C CYS A 495 -0.07 9.25 10.66
N SER A 496 0.04 7.97 10.41
CA SER A 496 0.86 7.44 9.31
C SER A 496 0.15 7.43 7.97
N ASP A 497 -1.20 7.45 7.99
CA ASP A 497 -2.02 7.30 6.80
C ASP A 497 -3.32 8.10 6.92
N GLU A 498 -3.73 8.78 5.85
CA GLU A 498 -4.98 9.57 5.83
C GLU A 498 -6.24 8.71 6.05
N LEU A 499 -6.17 7.45 5.64
CA LEU A 499 -7.27 6.51 5.84
C LEU A 499 -7.56 6.23 7.33
N GLU A 500 -6.55 6.36 8.20
CA GLU A 500 -6.74 6.27 9.66
C GLU A 500 -7.65 7.41 10.17
N LEU A 501 -7.42 8.65 9.74
CA LEU A 501 -8.26 9.80 10.09
C LEU A 501 -9.70 9.61 9.58
N CYS A 502 -9.84 9.13 8.34
CA CYS A 502 -11.11 8.77 7.76
C CYS A 502 -11.84 7.70 8.58
N ALA A 503 -11.11 6.69 9.08
CA ALA A 503 -11.66 5.65 9.92
C ALA A 503 -12.13 6.19 11.28
N TYR A 504 -11.35 7.02 11.94
CA TYR A 504 -11.78 7.66 13.19
C TYR A 504 -13.05 8.49 13.00
N PHE A 505 -13.12 9.30 11.94
CA PHE A 505 -14.32 10.07 11.64
C PHE A 505 -15.56 9.19 11.42
N LEU A 506 -15.40 8.06 10.74
CA LEU A 506 -16.52 7.16 10.42
C LEU A 506 -16.94 6.28 11.59
N PHE A 507 -16.00 5.76 12.37
CA PHE A 507 -16.21 4.64 13.29
C PHE A 507 -16.02 5.03 14.76
N ASP A 508 -15.29 6.11 15.05
CA ASP A 508 -15.09 6.65 16.40
C ASP A 508 -15.20 8.19 16.42
N ARG A 509 -16.33 8.67 15.91
CA ARG A 509 -16.58 10.09 15.67
C ARG A 509 -16.47 10.95 16.93
N ASP A 510 -16.93 10.45 18.08
CA ASP A 510 -16.93 11.23 19.32
C ASP A 510 -15.50 11.54 19.76
N ASN A 511 -14.60 10.56 19.69
CA ASN A 511 -13.19 10.76 19.96
C ASN A 511 -12.54 11.66 18.89
N PHE A 512 -12.83 11.43 17.61
CA PHE A 512 -12.33 12.30 16.54
C PHE A 512 -12.67 13.76 16.79
N LEU A 513 -13.96 14.09 17.01
CA LEU A 513 -14.41 15.47 17.27
C LEU A 513 -13.84 16.04 18.58
N LYS A 514 -13.64 15.21 19.60
CA LYS A 514 -13.00 15.63 20.84
C LYS A 514 -11.58 16.14 20.58
N TYR A 515 -10.77 15.39 19.82
CA TYR A 515 -9.42 15.80 19.47
C TYR A 515 -9.40 17.02 18.55
N CYS A 516 -10.31 17.11 17.58
CA CYS A 516 -10.44 18.30 16.72
C CYS A 516 -10.73 19.59 17.50
N ASN A 517 -11.40 19.49 18.65
CA ASN A 517 -11.81 20.62 19.47
C ASN A 517 -11.02 20.74 20.80
N SER A 518 -9.89 20.06 20.94
CA SER A 518 -8.94 20.21 22.05
C SER A 518 -7.56 20.59 21.54
N GLU A 519 -6.68 21.00 22.45
CA GLU A 519 -5.25 21.22 22.15
C GLU A 519 -4.40 19.93 22.30
N ASP A 520 -5.06 18.79 22.55
CA ASP A 520 -4.37 17.52 22.76
C ASP A 520 -3.75 17.01 21.46
N LEU A 521 -2.61 16.34 21.58
CA LEU A 521 -1.98 15.65 20.46
C LEU A 521 -2.85 14.45 20.05
N PHE A 522 -3.24 14.41 18.79
CA PHE A 522 -3.92 13.28 18.20
C PHE A 522 -2.88 12.22 17.79
N VAL A 523 -2.95 11.05 18.41
CA VAL A 523 -2.12 9.91 18.03
C VAL A 523 -3.03 8.81 17.49
N SER A 524 -2.87 8.49 16.22
CA SER A 524 -3.63 7.42 15.57
C SER A 524 -3.04 6.05 15.88
N SER A 525 -3.90 5.02 15.83
CA SER A 525 -3.47 3.63 15.77
C SER A 525 -3.54 3.14 14.33
N PRO A 526 -2.46 2.55 13.78
CA PRO A 526 -2.50 1.97 12.44
C PRO A 526 -3.59 0.91 12.26
N ASP A 527 -4.01 0.25 13.33
CA ASP A 527 -5.03 -0.81 13.28
C ASP A 527 -6.44 -0.30 12.96
N VAL A 528 -6.68 1.01 13.08
CA VAL A 528 -8.04 1.56 12.89
C VAL A 528 -8.54 1.41 11.46
N HIS A 529 -7.67 1.39 10.46
CA HIS A 529 -8.06 1.21 9.06
C HIS A 529 -8.59 -0.21 8.76
N GLN A 530 -8.32 -1.21 9.62
CA GLN A 530 -8.90 -2.56 9.48
C GLN A 530 -10.44 -2.56 9.42
N PHE A 531 -11.10 -1.50 9.88
CA PHE A 531 -12.54 -1.35 9.69
C PHE A 531 -12.94 -1.32 8.21
N PHE A 532 -12.12 -0.72 7.36
CA PHE A 532 -12.38 -0.73 5.91
C PHE A 532 -12.22 -2.13 5.33
N ASP A 533 -11.22 -2.89 5.78
CA ASP A 533 -11.01 -4.28 5.36
C ASP A 533 -12.18 -5.17 5.77
N LEU A 534 -12.70 -5.02 6.99
CA LEU A 534 -13.90 -5.73 7.43
C LEU A 534 -15.10 -5.44 6.53
N LEU A 535 -15.29 -4.18 6.14
CA LEU A 535 -16.38 -3.78 5.24
C LEU A 535 -16.15 -4.29 3.82
N TYR A 536 -14.92 -4.23 3.33
CA TYR A 536 -14.54 -4.74 2.02
C TYR A 536 -14.85 -6.24 1.89
N HIS A 537 -14.45 -7.04 2.87
CA HIS A 537 -14.69 -8.49 2.88
C HIS A 537 -16.17 -8.89 2.90
N VAL A 538 -17.05 -8.01 3.35
CA VAL A 538 -18.51 -8.25 3.32
C VAL A 538 -19.21 -7.55 2.16
N GLY A 539 -18.46 -7.06 1.17
CA GLY A 539 -19.02 -6.49 -0.06
C GLY A 539 -19.44 -5.02 0.04
N PHE A 540 -18.96 -4.28 1.05
CA PHE A 540 -19.12 -2.83 1.12
C PHE A 540 -18.12 -2.06 0.26
N GLY A 541 -17.24 -2.77 -0.41
CA GLY A 541 -16.19 -2.20 -1.23
C GLY A 541 -16.57 -2.00 -2.68
N PHE A 542 -15.59 -2.18 -3.51
CA PHE A 542 -15.62 -2.00 -4.95
C PHE A 542 -16.50 -3.05 -5.64
N LYS A 543 -16.93 -2.76 -6.87
CA LYS A 543 -17.59 -3.75 -7.71
C LYS A 543 -16.63 -4.93 -7.89
N ASN A 544 -17.07 -6.10 -7.49
CA ASN A 544 -16.30 -7.31 -7.54
C ASN A 544 -16.02 -7.71 -9.01
N GLU A 545 -14.90 -7.32 -9.55
CA GLU A 545 -14.38 -7.91 -10.78
C GLU A 545 -13.74 -9.27 -10.51
N LEU A 546 -13.40 -9.50 -9.25
CA LEU A 546 -12.78 -10.71 -8.78
C LEU A 546 -13.85 -11.63 -8.26
N ASN A 547 -14.03 -12.76 -8.88
CA ASN A 547 -14.57 -13.95 -8.24
C ASN A 547 -13.58 -14.47 -7.17
N ILE A 548 -13.10 -13.59 -6.29
CA ILE A 548 -12.53 -14.03 -5.03
C ILE A 548 -13.65 -14.81 -4.39
N SER A 549 -13.47 -16.12 -4.35
CA SER A 549 -14.51 -17.10 -4.10
C SER A 549 -15.51 -16.58 -3.07
N ASP A 550 -16.81 -16.73 -3.32
CA ASP A 550 -17.90 -16.40 -2.38
C ASP A 550 -17.67 -16.96 -0.96
N LYS A 551 -16.68 -17.84 -0.80
CA LYS A 551 -16.24 -18.41 0.48
C LYS A 551 -15.52 -17.42 1.40
N LEU A 552 -14.92 -16.33 0.88
CA LEU A 552 -14.28 -15.27 1.69
C LEU A 552 -15.27 -14.15 2.05
N LYS A 553 -16.42 -14.07 1.39
CA LYS A 553 -17.49 -13.09 1.68
C LYS A 553 -18.39 -13.54 2.84
N ARG A 554 -17.83 -14.04 3.91
CA ARG A 554 -18.63 -14.34 5.10
C ARG A 554 -18.74 -13.09 5.96
N TYR A 555 -20.01 -12.70 6.25
CA TYR A 555 -20.27 -11.73 7.30
C TYR A 555 -19.69 -12.22 8.60
N SER A 556 -18.63 -11.57 9.04
CA SER A 556 -18.20 -11.76 10.40
C SER A 556 -19.17 -11.04 11.35
N PRO A 557 -19.41 -11.55 12.58
CA PRO A 557 -20.15 -10.82 13.60
C PRO A 557 -19.59 -9.41 13.85
N GLU A 558 -18.27 -9.26 13.73
CA GLU A 558 -17.55 -8.00 13.88
C GLU A 558 -17.95 -6.99 12.79
N ALA A 559 -17.97 -7.41 11.51
CA ALA A 559 -18.39 -6.55 10.40
C ALA A 559 -19.86 -6.12 10.55
N LEU A 560 -20.75 -7.03 10.96
CA LEU A 560 -22.15 -6.71 11.25
C LEU A 560 -22.29 -5.72 12.42
N ALA A 561 -21.47 -5.86 13.45
CA ALA A 561 -21.43 -4.93 14.58
C ALA A 561 -21.02 -3.53 14.12
N VAL A 562 -19.97 -3.41 13.30
CA VAL A 562 -19.50 -2.15 12.71
C VAL A 562 -20.60 -1.51 11.86
N ILE A 563 -21.23 -2.27 10.95
CA ILE A 563 -22.32 -1.80 10.08
C ILE A 563 -23.48 -1.24 10.91
N ASN A 564 -23.92 -1.98 11.93
CA ASN A 564 -25.07 -1.60 12.76
C ASN A 564 -24.75 -0.40 13.67
N LYS A 565 -23.58 -0.43 14.36
CA LYS A 565 -23.13 0.67 15.23
C LYS A 565 -23.06 2.00 14.47
N ASN A 566 -22.56 1.98 13.26
CA ASN A 566 -22.32 3.18 12.46
C ASN A 566 -23.47 3.53 11.50
N LYS A 567 -24.58 2.80 11.58
CA LYS A 567 -25.78 3.02 10.74
C LYS A 567 -25.47 3.04 9.24
N LEU A 568 -24.58 2.17 8.79
CA LEU A 568 -24.24 2.03 7.38
C LEU A 568 -25.36 1.29 6.64
N LEU A 569 -25.69 1.74 5.44
CA LEU A 569 -26.66 1.06 4.59
C LEU A 569 -26.06 -0.27 4.10
N LYS A 570 -26.84 -1.35 4.22
CA LYS A 570 -26.42 -2.67 3.73
C LYS A 570 -26.32 -2.64 2.20
N PRO A 571 -25.34 -3.35 1.60
CA PRO A 571 -25.30 -3.52 0.15
C PRO A 571 -26.56 -4.19 -0.38
N GLU A 572 -26.94 -3.88 -1.63
CA GLU A 572 -28.14 -4.45 -2.26
C GLU A 572 -28.07 -5.97 -2.45
N SER A 573 -26.86 -6.54 -2.50
CA SER A 573 -26.61 -7.98 -2.59
C SER A 573 -27.06 -8.80 -1.38
N PHE A 574 -27.65 -8.14 -0.36
CA PHE A 574 -28.15 -8.77 0.86
C PHE A 574 -29.67 -8.83 0.97
N LYS A 575 -30.37 -8.52 -0.11
CA LYS A 575 -31.83 -8.71 -0.19
C LYS A 575 -32.19 -10.12 -0.58
#